data_34f2d0f241318407a034063029b7117d
#
_entry.id   34f2d0f241318407a034063029b7117d
#
_cell.length_a   1.000
_cell.length_b   1.000
_cell.length_c   1.000
_cell.angle_alpha   90.00
_cell.angle_beta   90.00
_cell.angle_gamma   90.00
#
_symmetry.space_group_name_H-M   'P 1'
#
loop_
_entity.id
_entity.type
_entity.pdbx_description
1 polymer ?
#
loop_
_entity_poly.entity_id
_entity_poly.type
_entity_poly.pdbx_seq_one_letter_code
_entity_poly.pdbx_strand_id
1 'polypeptide(L)'
;MKRDVILKMAASSMVFATVLTGCGPFGGGSVASMSSKPATVKDGAKYARKAEKALAKGDTEKAIAYAERSVAGVGSDPETRALLGQAYLSAGRLASAERSFLDAMELGKSDARTILSLSLAQLGQGKVDKAKALIVNNRQYIPAADYGLALALTGDSKTAVEVLEQAIRESNVTGRTRQNLGLAYALDGRWKEAKLMAVQDVSPASVNDRVMQWAQMARPGAYETRVATVLNVTPVANDPGQPVRLALTPMQVPVSVAASSDEDYEREVASFDRNSPLAAIGPAPKAENDVDFLAMENNVKVAKVSVP
;
A
#
# COMPACT_ATOMS: atom_id res chain seq x y z
N MET A 1 -11.23 3.92 -56.08
CA MET A 1 -11.95 2.77 -56.64
C MET A 1 -12.27 1.81 -55.51
N LYS A 2 -13.57 1.59 -55.26
CA LYS A 2 -14.34 0.43 -54.75
C LYS A 2 -13.84 -0.19 -53.46
N ARG A 3 -14.57 0.00 -52.29
CA ARG A 3 -15.79 -0.67 -51.82
C ARG A 3 -15.56 -2.19 -51.65
N ASP A 4 -15.69 -2.69 -50.40
CA ASP A 4 -16.91 -3.37 -50.01
C ASP A 4 -16.95 -3.62 -48.50
N VAL A 5 -18.09 -3.20 -47.94
CA VAL A 5 -18.60 -3.43 -46.60
C VAL A 5 -19.25 -4.83 -46.59
N ILE A 6 -18.97 -5.67 -45.63
CA ILE A 6 -19.85 -6.79 -45.28
C ILE A 6 -20.16 -6.80 -43.79
N LEU A 7 -21.34 -6.29 -43.53
CA LEU A 7 -22.13 -6.43 -42.31
C LEU A 7 -22.67 -7.88 -42.25
N LYS A 8 -22.44 -8.62 -41.17
CA LYS A 8 -23.25 -9.80 -40.86
C LYS A 8 -23.79 -9.72 -39.43
N MET A 9 -25.04 -9.35 -39.34
CA MET A 9 -25.94 -9.67 -38.22
C MET A 9 -26.39 -11.14 -38.37
N ALA A 10 -26.49 -11.84 -37.27
CA ALA A 10 -27.35 -13.02 -37.08
C ALA A 10 -27.58 -13.13 -35.57
N ALA A 11 -28.69 -12.69 -35.10
CA ALA A 11 -29.98 -13.39 -34.99
C ALA A 11 -30.00 -14.32 -33.75
N SER A 12 -30.70 -13.81 -32.77
CA SER A 12 -31.43 -14.36 -31.65
C SER A 12 -31.98 -15.78 -31.91
N SER A 13 -31.84 -16.67 -30.95
CA SER A 13 -32.74 -17.79 -30.74
C SER A 13 -32.96 -18.00 -29.24
N MET A 14 -34.08 -17.49 -28.77
CA MET A 14 -34.75 -17.90 -27.52
C MET A 14 -35.23 -19.34 -27.69
N VAL A 15 -34.84 -20.22 -26.81
CA VAL A 15 -35.52 -21.49 -26.60
C VAL A 15 -36.06 -21.48 -25.16
N PHE A 16 -37.38 -21.34 -25.08
CA PHE A 16 -38.19 -21.65 -23.91
C PHE A 16 -38.27 -23.17 -23.81
N ALA A 17 -37.81 -23.73 -22.70
CA ALA A 17 -38.12 -25.12 -22.33
C ALA A 17 -38.81 -25.13 -20.98
N THR A 18 -39.95 -25.71 -21.02
CA THR A 18 -41.02 -25.85 -20.02
C THR A 18 -40.60 -26.61 -18.78
N VAL A 19 -41.17 -26.15 -17.67
CA VAL A 19 -41.22 -26.73 -16.34
C VAL A 19 -41.74 -28.15 -16.37
N LEU A 20 -40.99 -29.08 -15.77
CA LEU A 20 -41.46 -30.34 -15.23
C LEU A 20 -41.16 -30.44 -13.76
N THR A 21 -42.16 -30.30 -12.95
CA THR A 21 -42.18 -30.59 -11.50
C THR A 21 -41.82 -32.06 -11.29
N GLY A 22 -40.67 -32.29 -10.67
CA GLY A 22 -40.27 -33.60 -10.14
C GLY A 22 -39.84 -33.44 -8.67
N CYS A 23 -40.70 -33.82 -7.72
CA CYS A 23 -40.32 -34.03 -6.34
C CYS A 23 -39.32 -35.19 -6.25
N GLY A 24 -38.06 -34.87 -6.04
CA GLY A 24 -37.00 -35.83 -5.65
C GLY A 24 -36.41 -35.38 -4.33
N PRO A 25 -35.98 -36.31 -3.44
CA PRO A 25 -35.59 -35.97 -2.08
C PRO A 25 -34.34 -35.10 -2.06
N PHE A 26 -34.38 -34.09 -1.19
CA PHE A 26 -33.28 -33.17 -0.93
C PHE A 26 -31.98 -33.94 -0.66
N GLY A 27 -31.17 -34.10 -1.68
CA GLY A 27 -29.77 -34.41 -1.57
C GLY A 27 -29.06 -33.13 -1.12
N GLY A 28 -28.75 -33.04 0.18
CA GLY A 28 -27.95 -31.95 0.72
C GLY A 28 -26.65 -31.82 -0.05
N GLY A 29 -26.55 -30.78 -0.90
CA GLY A 29 -25.30 -30.30 -1.41
C GLY A 29 -24.46 -29.95 -0.22
N SER A 30 -23.51 -30.82 0.12
CA SER A 30 -22.47 -30.51 1.08
C SER A 30 -21.73 -29.31 0.54
N VAL A 31 -22.07 -28.12 1.10
CA VAL A 31 -21.12 -27.02 1.16
C VAL A 31 -19.85 -27.66 1.71
N ALA A 32 -18.85 -27.81 0.83
CA ALA A 32 -17.58 -28.38 1.21
C ALA A 32 -17.12 -27.60 2.43
N SER A 33 -17.29 -28.20 3.58
CA SER A 33 -16.77 -27.74 4.85
C SER A 33 -15.27 -27.71 4.63
N MET A 34 -14.74 -26.53 4.28
CA MET A 34 -13.30 -26.34 4.20
C MET A 34 -12.78 -26.68 5.58
N SER A 35 -12.22 -27.90 5.65
CA SER A 35 -11.64 -28.48 6.85
C SER A 35 -10.83 -27.40 7.56
N SER A 36 -11.35 -26.95 8.69
CA SER A 36 -10.71 -25.96 9.58
C SER A 36 -9.64 -26.68 10.43
N LYS A 37 -8.73 -27.41 9.76
CA LYS A 37 -7.49 -27.77 10.45
C LYS A 37 -6.77 -26.50 10.80
N PRO A 38 -6.36 -26.28 12.06
CA PRO A 38 -5.55 -25.15 12.44
C PRO A 38 -4.32 -25.11 11.51
N ALA A 39 -4.05 -23.92 10.96
CA ALA A 39 -2.91 -23.74 10.07
C ALA A 39 -1.63 -24.04 10.84
N THR A 40 -0.76 -24.87 10.26
CA THR A 40 0.54 -25.20 10.88
C THR A 40 1.59 -24.17 10.47
N VAL A 41 2.69 -24.08 11.22
CA VAL A 41 3.86 -23.21 10.88
C VAL A 41 4.34 -23.49 9.45
N LYS A 42 4.41 -24.76 9.03
CA LYS A 42 4.79 -25.16 7.67
C LYS A 42 3.79 -24.63 6.62
N ASP A 43 2.51 -24.62 6.94
CA ASP A 43 1.48 -24.06 6.08
C ASP A 43 1.60 -22.53 6.01
N GLY A 44 1.90 -21.86 7.12
CA GLY A 44 2.15 -20.43 7.17
C GLY A 44 3.24 -19.98 6.19
N ALA A 45 4.41 -20.57 6.25
CA ALA A 45 5.53 -20.26 5.34
C ALA A 45 5.20 -20.56 3.85
N LYS A 46 4.42 -21.62 3.59
CA LYS A 46 3.94 -21.95 2.24
C LYS A 46 2.99 -20.85 1.72
N TYR A 47 2.08 -20.38 2.56
CA TYR A 47 1.13 -19.34 2.16
C TYR A 47 1.81 -17.97 2.04
N ALA A 48 2.83 -17.64 2.83
CA ALA A 48 3.65 -16.43 2.64
C ALA A 48 4.22 -16.37 1.22
N ARG A 49 4.92 -17.41 0.76
CA ARG A 49 5.44 -17.48 -0.61
C ARG A 49 4.36 -17.38 -1.70
N LYS A 50 3.15 -17.89 -1.44
CA LYS A 50 2.04 -17.74 -2.38
C LYS A 50 1.52 -16.29 -2.42
N ALA A 51 1.48 -15.61 -1.27
CA ALA A 51 1.08 -14.21 -1.17
C ALA A 51 2.07 -13.31 -1.91
N GLU A 52 3.38 -13.48 -1.69
CA GLU A 52 4.43 -12.78 -2.43
C GLU A 52 4.29 -12.95 -3.95
N LYS A 53 4.08 -14.19 -4.40
CA LYS A 53 3.89 -14.47 -5.82
C LYS A 53 2.60 -13.85 -6.38
N ALA A 54 1.55 -13.75 -5.59
CA ALA A 54 0.30 -13.09 -5.97
C ALA A 54 0.48 -11.58 -6.05
N LEU A 55 1.17 -10.96 -5.08
CA LEU A 55 1.57 -9.55 -5.11
C LEU A 55 2.38 -9.21 -6.35
N ALA A 56 3.41 -10.00 -6.65
CA ALA A 56 4.24 -9.81 -7.84
C ALA A 56 3.46 -9.91 -9.16
N LYS A 57 2.28 -10.53 -9.16
CA LYS A 57 1.37 -10.63 -10.31
C LYS A 57 0.27 -9.56 -10.31
N GLY A 58 0.18 -8.72 -9.27
CA GLY A 58 -0.91 -7.78 -9.09
C GLY A 58 -2.26 -8.44 -8.73
N ASP A 59 -2.27 -9.71 -8.32
CA ASP A 59 -3.49 -10.43 -7.90
C ASP A 59 -3.74 -10.17 -6.41
N THR A 60 -4.30 -9.00 -6.11
CA THR A 60 -4.46 -8.49 -4.74
C THR A 60 -5.41 -9.35 -3.90
N GLU A 61 -6.47 -9.89 -4.49
CA GLU A 61 -7.43 -10.77 -3.79
C GLU A 61 -6.75 -12.05 -3.30
N LYS A 62 -6.00 -12.72 -4.19
CA LYS A 62 -5.24 -13.92 -3.80
C LYS A 62 -4.11 -13.57 -2.85
N ALA A 63 -3.47 -12.42 -3.00
CA ALA A 63 -2.43 -11.97 -2.08
C ALA A 63 -2.98 -11.86 -0.66
N ILE A 64 -4.12 -11.18 -0.48
CA ILE A 64 -4.80 -11.06 0.82
C ILE A 64 -5.17 -12.44 1.36
N ALA A 65 -5.86 -13.28 0.57
CA ALA A 65 -6.32 -14.59 1.02
C ALA A 65 -5.15 -15.49 1.47
N TYR A 66 -4.01 -15.44 0.78
CA TYR A 66 -2.83 -16.21 1.16
C TYR A 66 -2.10 -15.58 2.36
N ALA A 67 -1.98 -14.24 2.43
CA ALA A 67 -1.34 -13.57 3.55
C ALA A 67 -2.13 -13.78 4.86
N GLU A 68 -3.47 -13.67 4.84
CA GLU A 68 -4.32 -14.00 5.99
C GLU A 68 -4.14 -15.45 6.46
N ARG A 69 -4.03 -16.40 5.52
CA ARG A 69 -3.73 -17.80 5.85
C ARG A 69 -2.33 -17.99 6.42
N SER A 70 -1.38 -17.20 5.95
CA SER A 70 -0.02 -17.23 6.48
C SER A 70 -0.01 -16.75 7.93
N VAL A 71 -0.63 -15.60 8.23
CA VAL A 71 -0.75 -15.06 9.59
C VAL A 71 -1.51 -16.03 10.50
N ALA A 72 -2.54 -16.71 10.01
CA ALA A 72 -3.25 -17.73 10.80
C ALA A 72 -2.36 -18.92 11.23
N GLY A 73 -1.28 -19.20 10.47
CA GLY A 73 -0.32 -20.26 10.78
C GLY A 73 0.91 -19.82 11.58
N VAL A 74 1.35 -18.57 11.42
CA VAL A 74 2.55 -18.00 12.06
C VAL A 74 2.29 -16.56 12.52
N GLY A 75 1.25 -16.36 13.29
CA GLY A 75 0.74 -15.04 13.67
C GLY A 75 1.71 -14.14 14.45
N SER A 76 2.73 -14.70 15.08
CA SER A 76 3.81 -13.98 15.77
C SER A 76 5.05 -13.71 14.92
N ASP A 77 5.00 -14.02 13.62
CA ASP A 77 6.09 -13.71 12.70
C ASP A 77 5.93 -12.31 12.11
N PRO A 78 6.86 -11.38 12.38
CA PRO A 78 6.76 -9.99 11.93
C PRO A 78 6.79 -9.85 10.40
N GLU A 79 7.52 -10.72 9.69
CA GLU A 79 7.57 -10.73 8.23
C GLU A 79 6.20 -11.03 7.61
N THR A 80 5.53 -12.03 8.17
CA THR A 80 4.19 -12.44 7.73
C THR A 80 3.15 -11.34 7.97
N ARG A 81 3.26 -10.61 9.09
CA ARG A 81 2.42 -9.44 9.39
C ARG A 81 2.66 -8.30 8.40
N ALA A 82 3.92 -7.97 8.13
CA ALA A 82 4.27 -6.96 7.14
C ALA A 82 3.79 -7.35 5.73
N LEU A 83 3.90 -8.63 5.35
CA LEU A 83 3.37 -9.15 4.09
C LEU A 83 1.85 -9.00 3.99
N LEU A 84 1.11 -9.26 5.08
CA LEU A 84 -0.33 -9.02 5.14
C LEU A 84 -0.66 -7.53 4.98
N GLY A 85 0.08 -6.65 5.67
CA GLY A 85 -0.03 -5.20 5.52
C GLY A 85 0.19 -4.77 4.07
N GLN A 86 1.20 -5.33 3.40
CA GLN A 86 1.49 -5.06 2.00
C GLN A 86 0.36 -5.53 1.07
N ALA A 87 -0.23 -6.69 1.33
CA ALA A 87 -1.35 -7.21 0.54
C ALA A 87 -2.59 -6.30 0.68
N TYR A 88 -2.90 -5.85 1.89
CA TYR A 88 -3.98 -4.89 2.11
C TYR A 88 -3.70 -3.54 1.47
N LEU A 89 -2.46 -3.02 1.59
CA LEU A 89 -2.06 -1.74 1.01
C LEU A 89 -2.22 -1.74 -0.51
N SER A 90 -1.77 -2.81 -1.17
CA SER A 90 -1.89 -2.98 -2.63
C SER A 90 -3.35 -3.11 -3.11
N ALA A 91 -4.26 -3.48 -2.23
CA ALA A 91 -5.70 -3.52 -2.50
C ALA A 91 -6.44 -2.22 -2.10
N GLY A 92 -5.72 -1.20 -1.64
CA GLY A 92 -6.32 0.06 -1.17
C GLY A 92 -7.03 -0.05 0.18
N ARG A 93 -6.85 -1.16 0.91
CA ARG A 93 -7.45 -1.38 2.24
C ARG A 93 -6.54 -0.78 3.32
N LEU A 94 -6.64 0.54 3.48
CA LEU A 94 -5.68 1.32 4.25
C LEU A 94 -5.77 1.07 5.77
N ALA A 95 -6.98 0.90 6.32
CA ALA A 95 -7.15 0.62 7.75
C ALA A 95 -6.65 -0.79 8.12
N SER A 96 -6.93 -1.77 7.24
CA SER A 96 -6.41 -3.14 7.39
C SER A 96 -4.89 -3.19 7.30
N ALA A 97 -4.31 -2.41 6.36
CA ALA A 97 -2.88 -2.31 6.16
C ALA A 97 -2.19 -1.69 7.38
N GLU A 98 -2.70 -0.56 7.87
CA GLU A 98 -2.19 0.12 9.07
C GLU A 98 -2.09 -0.87 10.25
N ARG A 99 -3.18 -1.58 10.56
CA ARG A 99 -3.17 -2.54 11.68
C ARG A 99 -2.11 -3.63 11.50
N SER A 100 -2.01 -4.20 10.30
CA SER A 100 -1.05 -5.27 10.04
C SER A 100 0.41 -4.79 10.13
N PHE A 101 0.70 -3.55 9.70
CA PHE A 101 2.03 -2.97 9.85
C PHE A 101 2.36 -2.61 11.31
N LEU A 102 1.37 -2.11 12.07
CA LEU A 102 1.55 -1.91 13.51
C LEU A 102 1.86 -3.22 14.22
N ASP A 103 1.12 -4.29 13.92
CA ASP A 103 1.41 -5.63 14.45
C ASP A 103 2.83 -6.11 14.10
N ALA A 104 3.31 -5.82 12.87
CA ALA A 104 4.66 -6.16 12.45
C ALA A 104 5.71 -5.37 13.24
N MET A 105 5.49 -4.07 13.45
CA MET A 105 6.38 -3.22 14.24
C MET A 105 6.41 -3.62 15.72
N GLU A 106 5.27 -3.96 16.30
CA GLU A 106 5.16 -4.47 17.67
C GLU A 106 5.98 -5.75 17.85
N LEU A 107 6.07 -6.58 16.82
CA LEU A 107 6.92 -7.77 16.77
C LEU A 107 8.40 -7.49 16.39
N GLY A 108 8.79 -6.22 16.29
CA GLY A 108 10.17 -5.79 16.09
C GLY A 108 10.57 -5.50 14.63
N LYS A 109 9.65 -5.54 13.67
CA LYS A 109 9.95 -5.21 12.26
C LYS A 109 9.80 -3.72 11.98
N SER A 110 10.86 -2.97 12.23
CA SER A 110 10.93 -1.52 12.02
C SER A 110 11.92 -1.13 10.91
N ASP A 111 11.87 -1.84 9.78
CA ASP A 111 12.66 -1.47 8.61
C ASP A 111 12.03 -0.32 7.80
N ALA A 112 12.83 0.31 6.93
CA ALA A 112 12.38 1.43 6.10
C ALA A 112 11.08 1.14 5.34
N ARG A 113 10.94 -0.06 4.78
CA ARG A 113 9.76 -0.46 4.02
C ARG A 113 8.51 -0.48 4.89
N THR A 114 8.58 -1.11 6.06
CA THR A 114 7.46 -1.20 7.00
C THR A 114 7.04 0.18 7.49
N ILE A 115 8.01 1.02 7.88
CA ILE A 115 7.77 2.39 8.33
C ILE A 115 7.10 3.24 7.23
N LEU A 116 7.64 3.23 6.02
CA LEU A 116 7.08 3.99 4.90
C LEU A 116 5.69 3.48 4.49
N SER A 117 5.49 2.16 4.45
CA SER A 117 4.20 1.58 4.12
C SER A 117 3.12 1.92 5.16
N LEU A 118 3.47 1.87 6.44
CA LEU A 118 2.59 2.30 7.53
C LEU A 118 2.25 3.79 7.40
N SER A 119 3.27 4.64 7.16
CA SER A 119 3.04 6.07 7.00
C SER A 119 2.11 6.40 5.83
N LEU A 120 2.23 5.68 4.70
CA LEU A 120 1.32 5.83 3.58
C LEU A 120 -0.09 5.35 3.90
N ALA A 121 -0.24 4.23 4.62
CA ALA A 121 -1.54 3.76 5.07
C ALA A 121 -2.24 4.78 5.98
N GLN A 122 -1.49 5.41 6.89
CA GLN A 122 -1.99 6.48 7.77
C GLN A 122 -2.33 7.75 6.98
N LEU A 123 -1.43 8.17 6.09
CA LEU A 123 -1.61 9.37 5.29
C LEU A 123 -2.86 9.30 4.39
N GLY A 124 -3.08 8.17 3.75
CA GLY A 124 -4.26 7.96 2.91
C GLY A 124 -5.59 7.92 3.68
N GLN A 125 -5.52 7.70 4.99
CA GLN A 125 -6.66 7.84 5.92
C GLN A 125 -6.80 9.26 6.50
N GLY A 126 -5.96 10.22 6.07
CA GLY A 126 -5.95 11.58 6.61
C GLY A 126 -5.26 11.73 7.97
N LYS A 127 -4.61 10.68 8.49
CA LYS A 127 -3.86 10.70 9.75
C LYS A 127 -2.47 11.32 9.56
N VAL A 128 -2.45 12.58 9.11
CA VAL A 128 -1.24 13.26 8.61
C VAL A 128 -0.17 13.39 9.70
N ASP A 129 -0.56 13.82 10.90
CA ASP A 129 0.37 14.03 12.00
C ASP A 129 1.02 12.72 12.46
N LYS A 130 0.25 11.62 12.50
CA LYS A 130 0.77 10.29 12.82
C LYS A 130 1.78 9.82 11.78
N ALA A 131 1.43 9.94 10.50
CA ALA A 131 2.32 9.60 9.40
C ALA A 131 3.63 10.42 9.45
N LYS A 132 3.53 11.73 9.68
CA LYS A 132 4.69 12.62 9.78
C LYS A 132 5.56 12.26 10.99
N ALA A 133 4.97 12.11 12.17
CA ALA A 133 5.71 11.72 13.38
C ALA A 133 6.44 10.39 13.20
N LEU A 134 5.77 9.38 12.62
CA LEU A 134 6.39 8.09 12.33
C LEU A 134 7.64 8.22 11.45
N ILE A 135 7.57 9.01 10.38
CA ILE A 135 8.69 9.22 9.46
C ILE A 135 9.84 9.95 10.17
N VAL A 136 9.54 11.02 10.90
CA VAL A 136 10.55 11.86 11.56
C VAL A 136 11.26 11.08 12.66
N ASN A 137 10.53 10.36 13.49
CA ASN A 137 11.09 9.58 14.60
C ASN A 137 11.95 8.40 14.13
N ASN A 138 11.75 7.95 12.89
CA ASN A 138 12.49 6.82 12.31
C ASN A 138 13.45 7.23 11.17
N ARG A 139 13.83 8.52 11.11
CA ARG A 139 14.67 9.10 10.05
C ARG A 139 15.93 8.27 9.75
N GLN A 140 16.56 7.74 10.78
CA GLN A 140 17.83 7.00 10.70
C GLN A 140 17.71 5.68 9.92
N TYR A 141 16.52 5.10 9.80
CA TYR A 141 16.28 3.84 9.09
C TYR A 141 15.88 4.06 7.62
N ILE A 142 15.56 5.31 7.22
CA ILE A 142 14.99 5.61 5.91
C ILE A 142 16.04 6.25 5.00
N PRO A 143 16.28 5.71 3.79
CA PRO A 143 17.15 6.34 2.80
C PRO A 143 16.73 7.78 2.50
N ALA A 144 17.69 8.68 2.24
CA ALA A 144 17.42 10.11 2.08
C ALA A 144 16.37 10.42 0.99
N ALA A 145 16.43 9.71 -0.14
CA ALA A 145 15.48 9.90 -1.24
C ALA A 145 14.04 9.52 -0.86
N ASP A 146 13.86 8.44 -0.07
CA ASP A 146 12.55 7.99 0.39
C ASP A 146 12.03 8.85 1.54
N TYR A 147 12.94 9.27 2.43
CA TYR A 147 12.60 10.20 3.51
C TYR A 147 12.10 11.54 2.96
N GLY A 148 12.80 12.11 1.98
CA GLY A 148 12.38 13.35 1.34
C GLY A 148 11.03 13.20 0.62
N LEU A 149 10.80 12.09 -0.08
CA LEU A 149 9.49 11.81 -0.67
C LEU A 149 8.39 11.74 0.40
N ALA A 150 8.63 11.01 1.47
CA ALA A 150 7.65 10.84 2.54
C ALA A 150 7.31 12.18 3.22
N LEU A 151 8.30 13.05 3.47
CA LEU A 151 8.08 14.40 3.97
C LEU A 151 7.22 15.24 3.01
N ALA A 152 7.53 15.20 1.70
CA ALA A 152 6.74 15.92 0.70
C ALA A 152 5.28 15.48 0.71
N LEU A 153 5.03 14.18 0.77
CA LEU A 153 3.67 13.62 0.77
C LEU A 153 2.88 14.05 2.02
N THR A 154 3.52 14.15 3.19
CA THR A 154 2.89 14.61 4.44
C THR A 154 2.72 16.13 4.52
N GLY A 155 3.18 16.87 3.50
CA GLY A 155 3.00 18.33 3.41
C GLY A 155 4.19 19.14 3.91
N ASP A 156 5.29 18.51 4.33
CA ASP A 156 6.54 19.20 4.67
C ASP A 156 7.43 19.33 3.42
N SER A 157 6.89 20.03 2.41
CA SER A 157 7.54 20.17 1.10
C SER A 157 8.85 20.91 1.15
N LYS A 158 8.99 21.91 2.04
CA LYS A 158 10.24 22.68 2.19
C LYS A 158 11.39 21.81 2.66
N THR A 159 11.20 21.11 3.78
CA THR A 159 12.22 20.19 4.31
C THR A 159 12.48 19.03 3.32
N ALA A 160 11.45 18.56 2.63
CA ALA A 160 11.60 17.54 1.60
C ALA A 160 12.52 17.99 0.46
N VAL A 161 12.34 19.23 -0.02
CA VAL A 161 13.19 19.80 -1.07
C VAL A 161 14.65 19.88 -0.61
N GLU A 162 14.91 20.38 0.60
CA GLU A 162 16.27 20.47 1.15
C GLU A 162 16.95 19.10 1.22
N VAL A 163 16.25 18.09 1.72
CA VAL A 163 16.76 16.71 1.82
C VAL A 163 17.03 16.13 0.43
N LEU A 164 16.13 16.32 -0.52
CA LEU A 164 16.27 15.77 -1.87
C LEU A 164 17.29 16.53 -2.73
N GLU A 165 17.41 17.85 -2.56
CA GLU A 165 18.49 18.63 -3.19
C GLU A 165 19.88 18.19 -2.71
N GLN A 166 19.99 17.76 -1.46
CA GLN A 166 21.23 17.14 -0.97
C GLN A 166 21.41 15.74 -1.57
N ALA A 167 20.38 14.91 -1.57
CA ALA A 167 20.43 13.54 -2.07
C ALA A 167 20.83 13.44 -3.56
N ILE A 168 20.44 14.42 -4.40
CA ILE A 168 20.84 14.44 -5.82
C ILE A 168 22.30 14.84 -6.07
N ARG A 169 23.03 15.32 -5.05
CA ARG A 169 24.45 15.63 -5.14
C ARG A 169 25.35 14.45 -4.83
N GLU A 170 24.78 13.37 -4.34
CA GLU A 170 25.51 12.13 -4.05
C GLU A 170 25.89 11.40 -5.35
N SER A 171 26.89 10.53 -5.29
CA SER A 171 27.46 9.86 -6.45
C SER A 171 26.51 8.84 -7.12
N ASN A 172 25.48 8.38 -6.42
CA ASN A 172 24.58 7.31 -6.87
C ASN A 172 23.15 7.82 -7.14
N VAL A 173 23.03 8.95 -7.81
CA VAL A 173 21.70 9.53 -8.12
C VAL A 173 20.94 8.68 -9.13
N THR A 174 19.76 8.26 -8.75
CA THR A 174 18.83 7.54 -9.63
C THR A 174 17.81 8.50 -10.26
N GLY A 175 17.18 8.09 -11.38
CA GLY A 175 16.03 8.81 -11.94
C GLY A 175 14.90 8.98 -10.92
N ARG A 176 14.73 7.98 -10.04
CA ARG A 176 13.78 8.02 -8.92
C ARG A 176 14.06 9.18 -7.95
N THR A 177 15.30 9.41 -7.55
CA THR A 177 15.66 10.54 -6.66
C THR A 177 15.31 11.88 -7.32
N ARG A 178 15.54 12.01 -8.63
CA ARG A 178 15.15 13.22 -9.40
C ARG A 178 13.64 13.38 -9.49
N GLN A 179 12.90 12.30 -9.73
CA GLN A 179 11.43 12.32 -9.77
C GLN A 179 10.83 12.70 -8.40
N ASN A 180 11.40 12.18 -7.31
CA ASN A 180 11.00 12.55 -5.96
C ASN A 180 11.23 14.05 -5.70
N LEU A 181 12.38 14.59 -6.14
CA LEU A 181 12.65 16.02 -6.04
C LEU A 181 11.70 16.84 -6.92
N GLY A 182 11.39 16.37 -8.14
CA GLY A 182 10.41 17.03 -9.00
C GLY A 182 9.03 17.12 -8.37
N LEU A 183 8.58 16.04 -7.74
CA LEU A 183 7.33 16.04 -6.98
C LEU A 183 7.40 16.98 -5.76
N ALA A 184 8.50 16.94 -5.00
CA ALA A 184 8.68 17.82 -3.85
C ALA A 184 8.64 19.30 -4.25
N TYR A 185 9.29 19.68 -5.35
CA TYR A 185 9.17 21.04 -5.92
C TYR A 185 7.73 21.40 -6.30
N ALA A 186 7.00 20.48 -6.93
CA ALA A 186 5.60 20.72 -7.29
C ALA A 186 4.72 20.92 -6.05
N LEU A 187 4.91 20.11 -5.00
CA LEU A 187 4.20 20.23 -3.74
C LEU A 187 4.57 21.50 -2.95
N ASP A 188 5.78 22.04 -3.19
CA ASP A 188 6.25 23.32 -2.64
C ASP A 188 5.84 24.53 -3.51
N GLY A 189 5.14 24.33 -4.63
CA GLY A 189 4.73 25.38 -5.57
C GLY A 189 5.84 25.82 -6.53
N ARG A 190 7.00 25.21 -6.53
CA ARG A 190 8.17 25.51 -7.38
C ARG A 190 8.05 24.82 -8.75
N TRP A 191 7.02 25.21 -9.52
CA TRP A 191 6.63 24.54 -10.77
C TRP A 191 7.68 24.56 -11.87
N LYS A 192 8.53 25.61 -11.93
CA LYS A 192 9.61 25.71 -12.91
C LYS A 192 10.66 24.62 -12.68
N GLU A 193 11.07 24.45 -11.43
CA GLU A 193 12.05 23.45 -11.02
C GLU A 193 11.46 22.04 -11.16
N ALA A 194 10.21 21.85 -10.77
CA ALA A 194 9.49 20.59 -10.97
C ALA A 194 9.51 20.14 -12.43
N LYS A 195 9.18 21.06 -13.35
CA LYS A 195 9.21 20.78 -14.80
C LYS A 195 10.61 20.44 -15.30
N LEU A 196 11.67 21.13 -14.80
CA LEU A 196 13.05 20.83 -15.15
C LEU A 196 13.47 19.42 -14.72
N MET A 197 12.99 18.93 -13.58
CA MET A 197 13.21 17.54 -13.16
C MET A 197 12.46 16.56 -14.07
N ALA A 198 11.21 16.85 -14.40
CA ALA A 198 10.41 15.97 -15.27
C ALA A 198 11.07 15.78 -16.66
N VAL A 199 11.57 16.84 -17.27
CA VAL A 199 12.22 16.79 -18.61
C VAL A 199 13.41 15.83 -18.66
N GLN A 200 14.09 15.58 -17.54
CA GLN A 200 15.26 14.71 -17.50
C GLN A 200 14.89 13.21 -17.53
N ASP A 201 13.70 12.84 -17.07
CA ASP A 201 13.36 11.44 -16.81
C ASP A 201 12.17 10.93 -17.63
N VAL A 202 11.37 11.82 -18.24
CA VAL A 202 10.23 11.41 -19.08
C VAL A 202 10.34 11.98 -20.50
N SER A 203 9.66 11.33 -21.45
CA SER A 203 9.63 11.82 -22.83
C SER A 203 9.02 13.23 -22.92
N PRO A 204 9.44 14.07 -23.88
CA PRO A 204 8.88 15.41 -24.05
C PRO A 204 7.34 15.42 -24.16
N ALA A 205 6.75 14.40 -24.76
CA ALA A 205 5.29 14.24 -24.87
C ALA A 205 4.61 14.01 -23.50
N SER A 206 5.31 13.38 -22.56
CA SER A 206 4.77 13.00 -21.25
C SER A 206 5.02 14.03 -20.15
N VAL A 207 5.81 15.07 -20.40
CA VAL A 207 6.15 16.09 -19.39
C VAL A 207 4.91 16.80 -18.87
N ASN A 208 4.02 17.21 -19.76
CA ASN A 208 2.80 17.92 -19.35
C ASN A 208 1.87 17.04 -18.52
N ASP A 209 1.72 15.77 -18.88
CA ASP A 209 0.89 14.81 -18.13
C ASP A 209 1.48 14.61 -16.73
N ARG A 210 2.79 14.48 -16.60
CA ARG A 210 3.49 14.38 -15.31
C ARG A 210 3.27 15.62 -14.45
N VAL A 211 3.40 16.81 -15.00
CA VAL A 211 3.16 18.07 -14.27
C VAL A 211 1.69 18.19 -13.86
N MET A 212 0.74 17.79 -14.71
CA MET A 212 -0.69 17.78 -14.36
C MET A 212 -0.99 16.79 -13.24
N GLN A 213 -0.39 15.60 -13.26
CA GLN A 213 -0.50 14.62 -12.18
C GLN A 213 0.00 15.21 -10.84
N TRP A 214 1.15 15.86 -10.84
CA TRP A 214 1.68 16.53 -9.65
C TRP A 214 0.77 17.67 -9.17
N ALA A 215 0.16 18.42 -10.09
CA ALA A 215 -0.78 19.48 -9.74
C ALA A 215 -2.04 18.95 -9.00
N GLN A 216 -2.52 17.76 -9.36
CA GLN A 216 -3.61 17.11 -8.62
C GLN A 216 -3.19 16.75 -7.19
N MET A 217 -1.96 16.25 -7.02
CA MET A 217 -1.39 15.92 -5.71
C MET A 217 -1.10 17.17 -4.86
N ALA A 218 -0.81 18.32 -5.47
CA ALA A 218 -0.49 19.56 -4.78
C ALA A 218 -1.72 20.30 -4.20
N ARG A 219 -2.92 19.86 -4.50
CA ARG A 219 -4.14 20.46 -3.91
C ARG A 219 -4.12 20.36 -2.40
N PRO A 220 -4.60 21.41 -1.68
CA PRO A 220 -4.74 21.34 -0.22
C PRO A 220 -5.60 20.15 0.21
N GLY A 221 -5.16 19.42 1.22
CA GLY A 221 -5.89 18.26 1.75
C GLY A 221 -5.90 17.01 0.86
N ALA A 222 -5.19 17.00 -0.27
CA ALA A 222 -5.21 15.88 -1.24
C ALA A 222 -4.37 14.66 -0.80
N TYR A 223 -4.33 14.35 0.49
CA TYR A 223 -3.48 13.27 1.03
C TYR A 223 -3.87 11.90 0.50
N GLU A 224 -5.17 11.59 0.44
CA GLU A 224 -5.68 10.36 -0.18
C GLU A 224 -5.27 10.26 -1.65
N THR A 225 -5.42 11.35 -2.42
CA THR A 225 -5.00 11.41 -3.83
C THR A 225 -3.50 11.19 -3.98
N ARG A 226 -2.67 11.75 -3.07
CA ARG A 226 -1.22 11.53 -3.06
C ARG A 226 -0.90 10.05 -2.92
N VAL A 227 -1.51 9.40 -1.92
CA VAL A 227 -1.30 7.98 -1.64
C VAL A 227 -1.82 7.12 -2.80
N ALA A 228 -3.04 7.37 -3.28
CA ALA A 228 -3.63 6.68 -4.41
C ALA A 228 -2.74 6.74 -5.66
N THR A 229 -2.19 7.93 -5.93
CA THR A 229 -1.31 8.16 -7.08
C THR A 229 0.04 7.46 -6.93
N VAL A 230 0.68 7.59 -5.76
CA VAL A 230 2.01 6.99 -5.50
C VAL A 230 1.94 5.46 -5.48
N LEU A 231 0.90 4.89 -4.91
CA LEU A 231 0.72 3.44 -4.82
C LEU A 231 -0.01 2.85 -6.04
N ASN A 232 -0.54 3.70 -6.92
CA ASN A 232 -1.41 3.28 -8.03
C ASN A 232 -2.56 2.36 -7.57
N VAL A 233 -3.25 2.77 -6.50
CA VAL A 233 -4.37 2.03 -5.92
C VAL A 233 -5.60 2.92 -5.76
N THR A 234 -6.78 2.31 -5.73
CA THR A 234 -8.01 3.00 -5.34
C THR A 234 -8.31 2.70 -3.87
N PRO A 235 -8.27 3.70 -2.97
CA PRO A 235 -8.60 3.48 -1.57
C PRO A 235 -10.02 2.96 -1.39
N VAL A 236 -10.19 1.99 -0.50
CA VAL A 236 -11.49 1.40 -0.14
C VAL A 236 -12.12 2.23 0.97
N ALA A 237 -13.20 2.97 0.64
CA ALA A 237 -13.84 3.92 1.55
C ALA A 237 -14.37 3.28 2.86
N ASN A 238 -14.80 2.03 2.80
CA ASN A 238 -15.36 1.30 3.95
C ASN A 238 -14.52 0.06 4.26
N ASP A 239 -13.20 0.23 4.42
CA ASP A 239 -12.34 -0.87 4.86
C ASP A 239 -12.69 -1.27 6.29
N PRO A 240 -13.19 -2.52 6.52
CA PRO A 240 -13.61 -2.96 7.84
C PRO A 240 -12.44 -3.22 8.81
N GLY A 241 -11.21 -3.00 8.37
CA GLY A 241 -10.01 -3.36 9.13
C GLY A 241 -9.61 -4.81 8.96
N GLN A 242 -8.54 -5.19 9.65
CA GLN A 242 -8.05 -6.57 9.72
C GLN A 242 -9.07 -7.46 10.44
N PRO A 243 -9.32 -8.70 9.95
CA PRO A 243 -10.19 -9.64 10.65
C PRO A 243 -9.75 -9.87 12.11
N VAL A 244 -10.68 -9.77 13.05
CA VAL A 244 -10.41 -9.89 14.51
C VAL A 244 -9.64 -11.17 14.86
N ARG A 245 -9.92 -12.30 14.17
CA ARG A 245 -9.21 -13.57 14.37
C ARG A 245 -7.70 -13.50 14.08
N LEU A 246 -7.24 -12.45 13.39
CA LEU A 246 -5.84 -12.21 13.03
C LEU A 246 -5.18 -11.16 13.93
N ALA A 247 -5.91 -10.54 14.85
CA ALA A 247 -5.36 -9.58 15.78
C ALA A 247 -4.22 -10.20 16.58
N LEU A 248 -3.13 -9.46 16.78
CA LEU A 248 -1.98 -9.91 17.56
C LEU A 248 -2.37 -10.07 19.03
N THR A 249 -3.09 -9.10 19.56
CA THR A 249 -3.71 -9.16 20.88
C THR A 249 -5.21 -9.34 20.67
N PRO A 250 -5.87 -10.33 21.32
CA PRO A 250 -7.31 -10.41 21.28
C PRO A 250 -7.87 -9.09 21.82
N MET A 251 -8.46 -8.29 20.94
CA MET A 251 -9.16 -7.08 21.37
C MET A 251 -10.29 -7.57 22.27
N GLN A 252 -10.19 -7.34 23.58
CA GLN A 252 -11.33 -7.41 24.45
C GLN A 252 -12.30 -6.35 23.92
N VAL A 253 -13.27 -6.78 23.13
CA VAL A 253 -14.36 -5.91 22.70
C VAL A 253 -15.13 -5.60 23.98
N PRO A 254 -15.05 -4.40 24.55
CA PRO A 254 -16.01 -4.02 25.55
C PRO A 254 -17.35 -3.99 24.80
N VAL A 255 -18.28 -4.83 25.22
CA VAL A 255 -19.69 -4.70 24.85
C VAL A 255 -20.19 -3.44 25.55
N SER A 256 -19.85 -2.29 24.96
CA SER A 256 -20.41 -1.00 25.32
C SER A 256 -20.17 -0.07 24.14
N VAL A 257 -21.24 0.24 23.45
CA VAL A 257 -21.32 1.33 22.49
C VAL A 257 -21.15 2.64 23.28
N ALA A 258 -19.89 3.09 23.36
CA ALA A 258 -19.61 4.47 23.77
C ALA A 258 -18.38 4.92 22.96
N ALA A 259 -18.53 6.04 22.29
CA ALA A 259 -17.48 6.72 21.54
C ALA A 259 -16.23 6.87 22.42
N SER A 260 -15.15 6.14 22.08
CA SER A 260 -13.84 6.41 22.66
C SER A 260 -13.26 7.63 21.96
N SER A 261 -13.03 8.67 22.73
CA SER A 261 -12.41 9.93 22.30
C SER A 261 -10.94 9.68 21.89
N ASP A 262 -10.45 10.52 20.98
CA ASP A 262 -9.06 10.53 20.48
C ASP A 262 -7.98 10.64 21.59
N GLU A 263 -8.37 10.98 22.82
CA GLU A 263 -7.50 11.14 23.97
C GLU A 263 -6.85 9.86 24.50
N ASP A 264 -7.48 8.69 24.31
CA ASP A 264 -6.94 7.41 24.83
C ASP A 264 -5.79 6.88 23.94
N TYR A 265 -5.81 7.19 22.64
CA TYR A 265 -4.73 6.83 21.73
C TYR A 265 -3.48 7.71 21.94
N GLU A 266 -3.67 8.99 22.22
CA GLU A 266 -2.59 9.94 22.56
C GLU A 266 -1.81 9.48 23.81
N ARG A 267 -2.48 8.87 24.77
CA ARG A 267 -1.86 8.37 26.00
C ARG A 267 -1.05 7.08 25.76
N GLU A 268 -1.50 6.24 24.85
CA GLU A 268 -0.79 5.00 24.50
C GLU A 268 0.48 5.29 23.66
N VAL A 269 0.42 6.23 22.73
CA VAL A 269 1.58 6.70 21.95
C VAL A 269 2.59 7.45 22.84
N ALA A 270 2.13 8.26 23.81
CA ALA A 270 3.01 8.96 24.74
C ALA A 270 3.74 8.03 25.73
N SER A 271 3.19 6.86 26.03
CA SER A 271 3.83 5.86 26.88
C SER A 271 4.95 5.08 26.19
N PHE A 272 4.97 5.08 24.86
CA PHE A 272 6.00 4.39 24.05
C PHE A 272 7.35 5.12 24.03
N ASP A 273 7.42 6.38 24.53
CA ASP A 273 8.52 7.30 24.23
C ASP A 273 9.64 7.38 25.28
N ARG A 274 9.76 6.62 26.33
CA ARG A 274 10.88 6.88 27.27
C ARG A 274 11.66 5.72 27.84
N ASN A 275 11.29 4.47 27.65
CA ASN A 275 12.02 3.34 28.25
C ASN A 275 12.17 2.08 27.38
N SER A 276 12.16 2.24 26.08
CA SER A 276 12.40 1.11 25.18
C SER A 276 13.90 0.79 25.10
N PRO A 277 14.31 -0.50 25.17
CA PRO A 277 15.71 -0.91 25.08
C PRO A 277 16.38 -0.64 23.72
N LEU A 278 15.73 0.04 22.80
CA LEU A 278 16.23 0.36 21.44
C LEU A 278 17.34 1.44 21.41
N ALA A 279 17.65 2.09 22.55
CA ALA A 279 18.72 3.07 22.64
C ALA A 279 20.15 2.44 22.65
N ALA A 280 20.27 1.13 22.60
CA ALA A 280 21.56 0.41 22.76
C ALA A 280 22.04 -0.31 21.49
N ILE A 281 21.43 -0.06 20.30
CA ILE A 281 21.90 -0.68 19.05
C ILE A 281 22.80 0.31 18.33
N GLY A 282 24.09 -0.04 18.23
CA GLY A 282 25.15 0.73 17.56
C GLY A 282 24.86 1.04 16.07
N PRO A 283 25.78 1.74 15.38
CA PRO A 283 25.52 2.29 14.05
C PRO A 283 25.07 1.22 13.07
N ALA A 284 24.01 1.54 12.34
CA ALA A 284 23.36 0.68 11.38
C ALA A 284 24.35 0.11 10.36
N PRO A 285 24.23 -1.17 9.96
CA PRO A 285 24.98 -1.70 8.84
C PRO A 285 24.62 -0.89 7.58
N LYS A 286 25.63 -0.60 6.77
CA LYS A 286 25.46 0.07 5.47
C LYS A 286 24.42 -0.68 4.68
N ALA A 287 23.36 0.03 4.26
CA ALA A 287 22.27 -0.52 3.47
C ALA A 287 22.80 -0.94 2.09
N GLU A 288 23.15 -2.20 1.98
CA GLU A 288 23.35 -2.89 0.71
C GLU A 288 22.03 -3.50 0.30
N ASN A 289 21.15 -2.70 -0.22
CA ASN A 289 20.02 -3.06 -1.10
C ASN A 289 19.09 -1.86 -1.18
N ASP A 290 19.17 -1.13 -2.31
CA ASP A 290 18.14 -0.19 -2.74
C ASP A 290 16.81 -0.95 -2.87
N VAL A 291 16.01 -0.87 -1.84
CA VAL A 291 14.66 -1.41 -1.88
C VAL A 291 13.84 -0.47 -2.73
N ASP A 292 13.61 -0.84 -3.98
CA ASP A 292 12.80 -0.08 -4.91
C ASP A 292 11.34 -0.04 -4.44
N PHE A 293 11.03 0.96 -3.62
CA PHE A 293 9.71 1.19 -3.04
C PHE A 293 8.66 1.48 -4.11
N LEU A 294 9.07 2.08 -5.25
CA LEU A 294 8.24 2.36 -6.41
C LEU A 294 8.32 1.29 -7.50
N ALA A 295 9.23 0.31 -7.41
CA ALA A 295 9.31 -0.78 -8.39
C ALA A 295 8.09 -1.73 -8.36
N MET A 296 7.16 -1.55 -7.43
CA MET A 296 5.85 -2.20 -7.51
C MET A 296 5.03 -1.71 -8.71
N GLU A 297 5.32 -0.53 -9.26
CA GLU A 297 4.60 0.02 -10.41
C GLU A 297 4.95 -0.64 -11.75
N ASN A 298 6.11 -1.25 -11.89
CA ASN A 298 6.60 -1.69 -13.22
C ASN A 298 6.14 -3.08 -13.66
N ASN A 299 5.37 -3.82 -12.85
CA ASN A 299 4.85 -5.12 -13.23
C ASN A 299 3.38 -5.14 -13.68
N VAL A 300 2.72 -3.98 -13.75
CA VAL A 300 1.42 -3.90 -14.42
C VAL A 300 1.67 -3.63 -15.89
N LYS A 301 1.57 -4.67 -16.72
CA LYS A 301 1.47 -4.53 -18.18
C LYS A 301 0.38 -3.52 -18.48
N VAL A 302 0.78 -2.38 -19.02
CA VAL A 302 -0.15 -1.43 -19.63
C VAL A 302 -0.95 -2.19 -20.69
N ALA A 303 -2.20 -2.49 -20.39
CA ALA A 303 -3.15 -2.95 -21.38
C ALA A 303 -3.27 -1.83 -22.41
N LYS A 304 -2.80 -2.07 -23.64
CA LYS A 304 -3.02 -1.18 -24.76
C LYS A 304 -4.52 -1.04 -24.96
N VAL A 305 -5.10 0.05 -24.47
CA VAL A 305 -6.42 0.48 -24.89
C VAL A 305 -6.23 1.03 -26.30
N SER A 306 -6.58 0.24 -27.30
CA SER A 306 -6.80 0.72 -28.65
C SER A 306 -8.07 1.55 -28.64
N VAL A 307 -7.93 2.84 -28.76
CA VAL A 307 -9.05 3.73 -29.05
C VAL A 307 -9.26 3.70 -30.57
N PRO A 308 -10.49 3.62 -31.06
CA PRO A 308 -10.83 3.48 -32.46
C PRO A 308 -10.45 4.67 -33.34
#